data_635d833c4ccf72f39035c55acf4456ac
#
_entry.id   635d833c4ccf72f39035c55acf4456ac
#
_cell.length_a   1.000
_cell.length_b   1.000
_cell.length_c   1.000
_cell.angle_alpha   90.00
_cell.angle_beta   90.00
_cell.angle_gamma   90.00
#
_symmetry.space_group_name_H-M   'P 1'
#
loop_
_entity.id
_entity.type
_entity.pdbx_description
1 polymer ?
#
loop_
_entity_poly.entity_id
_entity_poly.type
_entity_poly.pdbx_seq_one_letter_code
_entity_poly.pdbx_strand_id
1 'polypeptide(L)'
;WSSDVCSSDLMRPGDIILADQGTSAFGAIDLRLPADVNFIVQPLWGSIGYTLAAAFGAQTACPNRRVIVLTGDGAAQLTIQELGSMLRDKQHPIILVLNNEGYTVERAIHGPEQRYNDIALWNWTQIPQALSLDPQAQCWRVSEAEQLADVLEKVAHHERLSLIEVMLRSEERRVGKECR
;
A
#
# COMPACT_ATOMS: atom_id res chain seq x y z
N TRP A 1 13.69 7.58 4.21
CA TRP A 1 12.45 8.34 3.92
C TRP A 1 12.40 9.52 4.87
N SER A 2 12.62 10.71 4.40
CA SER A 2 12.18 11.86 5.17
C SER A 2 10.66 11.84 5.12
N SER A 3 10.03 11.75 6.28
CA SER A 3 8.57 11.74 6.46
C SER A 3 7.85 12.95 5.87
N ASP A 4 8.58 13.88 5.30
CA ASP A 4 8.09 15.20 4.92
C ASP A 4 7.53 15.29 3.50
N VAL A 5 7.76 14.32 2.62
CA VAL A 5 7.43 14.48 1.20
C VAL A 5 6.23 13.63 0.74
N CYS A 6 5.80 12.59 1.44
CA CYS A 6 5.04 11.56 0.74
C CYS A 6 3.58 11.36 1.09
N SER A 7 3.11 11.78 2.23
CA SER A 7 1.78 11.37 2.65
C SER A 7 0.85 12.50 3.05
N SER A 8 1.38 13.58 3.61
CA SER A 8 0.55 14.73 4.00
C SER A 8 -0.10 15.41 2.79
N ASP A 9 0.60 15.42 1.64
CA ASP A 9 0.12 16.13 0.44
C ASP A 9 -0.98 15.37 -0.32
N LEU A 10 -1.01 14.04 -0.18
CA LEU A 10 -2.06 13.23 -0.77
C LEU A 10 -3.36 13.27 0.04
N MET A 11 -3.26 13.32 1.36
CA MET A 11 -4.38 13.11 2.27
C MET A 11 -5.29 14.33 2.35
N ARG A 12 -6.60 14.11 2.32
CA ARG A 12 -7.63 15.15 2.38
C ARG A 12 -8.61 14.87 3.53
N PRO A 13 -9.27 15.91 4.05
CA PRO A 13 -10.38 15.70 4.98
C PRO A 13 -11.41 14.71 4.42
N GLY A 14 -11.82 13.77 5.25
CA GLY A 14 -12.82 12.78 4.87
C GLY A 14 -12.29 11.53 4.15
N ASP A 15 -10.98 11.37 3.96
CA ASP A 15 -10.40 10.16 3.39
C ASP A 15 -10.56 8.95 4.32
N ILE A 16 -10.49 7.76 3.74
CA ILE A 16 -10.37 6.49 4.47
C ILE A 16 -9.00 5.91 4.16
N ILE A 17 -8.15 5.80 5.17
CA ILE A 17 -6.77 5.32 5.03
C ILE A 17 -6.68 3.96 5.70
N LEU A 18 -6.18 2.98 4.96
CA LEU A 18 -5.91 1.64 5.47
C LEU A 18 -4.41 1.37 5.39
N ALA A 19 -3.82 0.95 6.49
CA ALA A 19 -2.42 0.56 6.53
C ALA A 19 -2.28 -0.90 6.96
N ASP A 20 -1.59 -1.69 6.14
CA ASP A 20 -1.32 -3.08 6.47
C ASP A 20 -0.26 -3.21 7.55
N GLN A 21 -0.33 -4.25 8.33
CA GLN A 21 0.64 -4.52 9.39
C GLN A 21 2.05 -4.66 8.80
N GLY A 22 3.04 -4.14 9.51
CA GLY A 22 4.44 -4.10 9.09
C GLY A 22 4.90 -2.70 8.71
N THR A 23 5.79 -2.58 7.74
CA THR A 23 6.40 -1.32 7.29
C THR A 23 5.35 -0.24 6.98
N SER A 24 4.23 -0.63 6.38
CA SER A 24 3.13 0.28 6.03
C SER A 24 2.50 0.93 7.25
N ALA A 25 2.13 0.13 8.27
CA ALA A 25 1.51 0.65 9.49
C ALA A 25 2.51 1.47 10.31
N PHE A 26 3.75 0.98 10.46
CA PHE A 26 4.79 1.70 11.20
C PHE A 26 5.16 3.04 10.58
N GLY A 27 5.21 3.10 9.25
CA GLY A 27 5.43 4.37 8.54
C GLY A 27 4.24 5.32 8.59
N ALA A 28 3.03 4.78 8.74
CA ALA A 28 1.81 5.59 8.75
C ALA A 28 1.40 6.12 10.13
N ILE A 29 1.93 5.54 11.22
CA ILE A 29 1.50 5.88 12.58
C ILE A 29 1.87 7.32 12.99
N ASP A 30 2.94 7.87 12.44
CA ASP A 30 3.43 9.22 12.73
C ASP A 30 2.84 10.30 11.79
N LEU A 31 1.96 9.91 10.85
CA LEU A 31 1.35 10.83 9.93
C LEU A 31 0.35 11.76 10.63
N ARG A 32 0.44 13.04 10.33
CA ARG A 32 -0.57 14.01 10.75
C ARG A 32 -1.77 13.92 9.81
N LEU A 33 -2.86 13.34 10.30
CA LEU A 33 -4.06 13.16 9.50
C LEU A 33 -4.92 14.41 9.49
N PRO A 34 -5.50 14.79 8.33
CA PRO A 34 -6.51 15.84 8.24
C PRO A 34 -7.77 15.51 9.07
N ALA A 35 -8.67 16.49 9.19
CA ALA A 35 -9.96 16.27 9.87
C ALA A 35 -10.79 15.20 9.15
N ASP A 36 -11.62 14.49 9.93
CA ASP A 36 -12.60 13.50 9.45
C ASP A 36 -12.00 12.31 8.67
N VAL A 37 -10.70 12.07 8.79
CA VAL A 37 -10.04 10.88 8.25
C VAL A 37 -10.36 9.67 9.13
N ASN A 38 -10.75 8.56 8.50
CA ASN A 38 -10.80 7.26 9.17
C ASN A 38 -9.47 6.53 8.90
N PHE A 39 -8.75 6.19 9.97
CA PHE A 39 -7.53 5.39 9.89
C PHE A 39 -7.82 3.96 10.37
N ILE A 40 -7.62 2.99 9.49
CA ILE A 40 -7.94 1.58 9.72
C ILE A 40 -6.65 0.76 9.67
N VAL A 41 -6.38 0.05 10.74
CA VAL A 41 -5.22 -0.83 10.89
C VAL A 41 -5.61 -2.01 11.77
N GLN A 42 -4.98 -3.17 11.58
CA GLN A 42 -5.24 -4.37 12.38
C GLN A 42 -4.01 -4.73 13.24
N PRO A 43 -3.81 -4.08 14.40
CA PRO A 43 -2.59 -4.25 15.19
C PRO A 43 -2.65 -5.44 16.16
N LEU A 44 -3.84 -5.87 16.60
CA LEU A 44 -3.98 -6.86 17.69
C LEU A 44 -3.40 -8.22 17.33
N TRP A 45 -3.70 -8.73 16.15
CA TRP A 45 -3.22 -10.02 15.69
C TRP A 45 -1.99 -9.90 14.79
N GLY A 46 -1.62 -8.69 14.39
CA GLY A 46 -0.56 -8.46 13.41
C GLY A 46 -0.83 -9.12 12.06
N SER A 47 -2.11 -9.34 11.72
CA SER A 47 -2.49 -10.01 10.47
C SER A 47 -2.15 -9.14 9.27
N ILE A 48 -1.36 -9.68 8.35
CA ILE A 48 -1.08 -9.07 7.05
C ILE A 48 -2.10 -9.52 6.01
N GLY A 49 -2.27 -8.73 4.93
CA GLY A 49 -3.23 -9.01 3.87
C GLY A 49 -4.67 -8.59 4.18
N TYR A 50 -4.91 -7.97 5.32
CA TYR A 50 -6.24 -7.48 5.72
C TYR A 50 -6.72 -6.31 4.87
N THR A 51 -5.82 -5.42 4.48
CA THR A 51 -6.17 -4.08 3.98
C THR A 51 -6.84 -4.08 2.61
N LEU A 52 -6.48 -4.96 1.70
CA LEU A 52 -7.13 -5.02 0.38
C LEU A 52 -8.59 -5.42 0.50
N ALA A 53 -8.90 -6.47 1.26
CA ALA A 53 -10.28 -6.87 1.50
C ALA A 53 -11.06 -5.79 2.27
N ALA A 54 -10.44 -5.16 3.27
CA ALA A 54 -11.04 -4.07 4.02
C ALA A 54 -11.29 -2.83 3.16
N ALA A 55 -10.40 -2.52 2.21
CA ALA A 55 -10.56 -1.42 1.27
C ALA A 55 -11.74 -1.65 0.32
N PHE A 56 -11.91 -2.87 -0.20
CA PHE A 56 -13.09 -3.24 -0.96
C PHE A 56 -14.38 -2.97 -0.17
N GLY A 57 -14.42 -3.40 1.10
CA GLY A 57 -15.56 -3.16 1.98
C GLY A 57 -15.77 -1.67 2.30
N ALA A 58 -14.71 -0.93 2.58
CA ALA A 58 -14.76 0.51 2.87
C ALA A 58 -15.29 1.32 1.68
N GLN A 59 -14.81 1.02 0.46
CA GLN A 59 -15.29 1.69 -0.75
C GLN A 59 -16.73 1.32 -1.08
N THR A 60 -17.14 0.08 -0.80
CA THR A 60 -18.54 -0.35 -0.93
C THR A 60 -19.46 0.40 0.04
N ALA A 61 -19.03 0.55 1.29
CA ALA A 61 -19.82 1.23 2.33
C ALA A 61 -19.84 2.76 2.13
N CYS A 62 -18.78 3.33 1.59
CA CYS A 62 -18.58 4.77 1.43
C CYS A 62 -18.14 5.09 -0.03
N PRO A 63 -19.00 4.93 -1.04
CA PRO A 63 -18.61 5.02 -2.45
C PRO A 63 -18.10 6.41 -2.85
N ASN A 64 -18.48 7.46 -2.15
CA ASN A 64 -18.10 8.84 -2.46
C ASN A 64 -16.84 9.31 -1.69
N ARG A 65 -16.26 8.47 -0.84
CA ARG A 65 -15.03 8.81 -0.11
C ARG A 65 -13.83 8.18 -0.79
N ARG A 66 -12.72 8.89 -0.79
CA ARG A 66 -11.47 8.31 -1.28
C ARG A 66 -10.95 7.27 -0.29
N VAL A 67 -10.54 6.15 -0.82
CA VAL A 67 -9.89 5.06 -0.07
C VAL A 67 -8.43 4.98 -0.48
N ILE A 68 -7.54 5.09 0.49
CA ILE A 68 -6.09 5.04 0.30
C ILE A 68 -5.56 3.82 1.07
N VAL A 69 -4.83 2.96 0.38
CA VAL A 69 -4.27 1.72 0.93
C VAL A 69 -2.76 1.79 0.93
N LEU A 70 -2.16 1.55 2.08
CA LEU A 70 -0.73 1.34 2.26
C LEU A 70 -0.52 -0.13 2.61
N THR A 71 0.10 -0.90 1.73
CA THR A 71 0.32 -2.34 1.94
C THR A 71 1.72 -2.75 1.53
N GLY A 72 2.32 -3.72 2.22
CA GLY A 72 3.58 -4.32 1.80
C GLY A 72 3.37 -5.33 0.68
N ASP A 73 4.43 -5.59 -0.11
CA ASP A 73 4.42 -6.59 -1.16
C ASP A 73 4.02 -7.99 -0.67
N GLY A 74 4.61 -8.46 0.44
CA GLY A 74 4.26 -9.75 1.03
C GLY A 74 2.82 -9.81 1.57
N ALA A 75 2.33 -8.71 2.15
CA ALA A 75 0.96 -8.62 2.64
C ALA A 75 -0.06 -8.64 1.47
N ALA A 76 0.22 -7.85 0.44
CA ALA A 76 -0.65 -7.76 -0.73
C ALA A 76 -0.78 -9.09 -1.48
N GLN A 77 0.28 -9.94 -1.50
CA GLN A 77 0.21 -11.27 -2.13
C GLN A 77 -0.85 -12.19 -1.54
N LEU A 78 -1.26 -11.98 -0.28
CA LEU A 78 -2.24 -12.84 0.38
C LEU A 78 -3.67 -12.62 -0.11
N THR A 79 -4.00 -11.40 -0.53
CA THR A 79 -5.39 -11.02 -0.88
C THR A 79 -5.49 -10.19 -2.16
N ILE A 80 -4.49 -10.28 -3.03
CA ILE A 80 -4.45 -9.48 -4.27
C ILE A 80 -5.64 -9.72 -5.20
N GLN A 81 -6.29 -10.88 -5.13
CA GLN A 81 -7.49 -11.22 -5.91
C GLN A 81 -8.65 -10.24 -5.64
N GLU A 82 -8.65 -9.52 -4.53
CA GLU A 82 -9.66 -8.51 -4.23
C GLU A 82 -9.64 -7.33 -5.22
N LEU A 83 -8.49 -7.11 -5.90
CA LEU A 83 -8.45 -6.15 -7.00
C LEU A 83 -9.42 -6.53 -8.12
N GLY A 84 -9.61 -7.83 -8.37
CA GLY A 84 -10.59 -8.30 -9.36
C GLY A 84 -12.01 -7.90 -8.98
N SER A 85 -12.38 -7.98 -7.70
CA SER A 85 -13.66 -7.51 -7.18
C SER A 85 -13.80 -5.99 -7.29
N MET A 86 -12.76 -5.23 -6.93
CA MET A 86 -12.74 -3.77 -7.05
C MET A 86 -12.89 -3.32 -8.53
N LEU A 87 -12.21 -3.97 -9.47
CA LEU A 87 -12.28 -3.68 -10.89
C LEU A 87 -13.68 -3.97 -11.46
N ARG A 88 -14.27 -5.12 -11.08
CA ARG A 88 -15.65 -5.49 -11.46
C ARG A 88 -16.65 -4.42 -11.02
N ASP A 89 -16.52 -3.94 -9.79
CA ASP A 89 -17.44 -2.99 -9.17
C ASP A 89 -17.06 -1.52 -9.46
N LYS A 90 -16.06 -1.31 -10.33
CA LYS A 90 -15.55 0.01 -10.73
C LYS A 90 -15.16 0.90 -9.54
N GLN A 91 -14.65 0.29 -8.49
CA GLN A 91 -14.09 1.02 -7.37
C GLN A 91 -12.78 1.71 -7.76
N HIS A 92 -12.46 2.78 -7.07
CA HIS A 92 -11.32 3.65 -7.42
C HIS A 92 -10.35 3.93 -6.24
N PRO A 93 -9.96 2.91 -5.45
CA PRO A 93 -9.00 3.13 -4.39
C PRO A 93 -7.62 3.49 -4.96
N ILE A 94 -6.84 4.22 -4.17
CA ILE A 94 -5.42 4.50 -4.40
C ILE A 94 -4.63 3.49 -3.57
N ILE A 95 -3.91 2.59 -4.22
CA ILE A 95 -3.19 1.48 -3.57
C ILE A 95 -1.69 1.69 -3.76
N LEU A 96 -0.98 1.92 -2.67
CA LEU A 96 0.48 1.97 -2.62
C LEU A 96 1.01 0.62 -2.12
N VAL A 97 1.71 -0.09 -2.99
CA VAL A 97 2.41 -1.33 -2.65
C VAL A 97 3.86 -0.99 -2.33
N LEU A 98 4.22 -1.05 -1.06
CA LEU A 98 5.58 -0.84 -0.58
C LEU A 98 6.39 -2.11 -0.87
N ASN A 99 7.14 -2.10 -1.96
CA ASN A 99 7.93 -3.25 -2.40
C ASN A 99 9.34 -3.20 -1.82
N ASN A 100 9.56 -3.96 -0.76
CA ASN A 100 10.86 -4.16 -0.13
C ASN A 100 11.38 -5.61 -0.30
N GLU A 101 10.79 -6.35 -1.23
CA GLU A 101 11.17 -7.71 -1.63
C GLU A 101 11.09 -8.72 -0.46
N GLY A 102 9.99 -8.67 0.30
CA GLY A 102 9.68 -9.69 1.30
C GLY A 102 9.33 -9.16 2.69
N TYR A 103 9.45 -10.01 3.69
CA TYR A 103 9.02 -9.75 5.05
C TYR A 103 10.12 -9.04 5.87
N THR A 104 10.24 -7.73 5.71
CA THR A 104 11.30 -6.93 6.34
C THR A 104 11.21 -6.93 7.86
N VAL A 105 10.00 -6.89 8.44
CA VAL A 105 9.81 -6.95 9.90
C VAL A 105 10.29 -8.30 10.45
N GLU A 106 9.97 -9.39 9.77
CA GLU A 106 10.44 -10.73 10.15
C GLU A 106 11.96 -10.85 10.05
N ARG A 107 12.56 -10.26 9.01
CA ARG A 107 14.03 -10.18 8.90
C ARG A 107 14.66 -9.46 10.07
N ALA A 108 14.02 -8.40 10.57
CA ALA A 108 14.50 -7.65 11.73
C ALA A 108 14.39 -8.45 13.04
N ILE A 109 13.33 -9.25 13.21
CA ILE A 109 13.05 -10.00 14.44
C ILE A 109 13.81 -11.34 14.47
N HIS A 110 13.76 -12.10 13.37
CA HIS A 110 14.24 -13.49 13.33
C HIS A 110 15.55 -13.66 12.52
N GLY A 111 16.08 -12.59 11.99
CA GLY A 111 17.32 -12.58 11.19
C GLY A 111 17.06 -12.60 9.68
N PRO A 112 17.98 -12.01 8.91
CA PRO A 112 17.79 -11.79 7.48
C PRO A 112 17.94 -13.05 6.61
N GLU A 113 18.57 -14.10 7.15
CA GLU A 113 18.96 -15.30 6.39
C GLU A 113 17.83 -16.35 6.26
N GLN A 114 16.67 -16.09 6.88
CA GLN A 114 15.59 -17.05 6.87
C GLN A 114 14.87 -17.04 5.53
N ARG A 115 14.83 -18.18 4.83
CA ARG A 115 14.24 -18.30 3.50
C ARG A 115 12.75 -17.94 3.44
N TYR A 116 12.01 -18.13 4.51
CA TYR A 116 10.58 -17.77 4.55
C TYR A 116 10.34 -16.26 4.49
N ASN A 117 11.37 -15.44 4.69
CA ASN A 117 11.28 -13.99 4.52
C ASN A 117 11.29 -13.56 3.05
N ASP A 118 11.74 -14.45 2.16
CA ASP A 118 11.79 -14.19 0.74
C ASP A 118 10.47 -14.60 0.09
N ILE A 119 9.93 -13.71 -0.73
CA ILE A 119 8.69 -13.94 -1.46
C ILE A 119 8.96 -13.95 -2.96
N ALA A 120 8.01 -14.48 -3.73
CA ALA A 120 8.06 -14.38 -5.17
C ALA A 120 7.94 -12.91 -5.61
N LEU A 121 8.85 -12.46 -6.47
CA LEU A 121 8.82 -11.11 -7.01
C LEU A 121 7.76 -11.05 -8.12
N TRP A 122 6.76 -10.20 -7.92
CA TRP A 122 5.66 -10.04 -8.86
C TRP A 122 5.83 -8.78 -9.71
N ASN A 123 5.28 -8.83 -10.92
CA ASN A 123 5.13 -7.65 -11.77
C ASN A 123 3.83 -6.92 -11.40
N TRP A 124 3.90 -6.09 -10.36
CA TRP A 124 2.73 -5.44 -9.76
C TRP A 124 1.92 -4.62 -10.75
N THR A 125 2.58 -3.92 -11.66
CA THR A 125 1.91 -3.06 -12.66
C THR A 125 1.10 -3.84 -13.68
N GLN A 126 1.30 -5.16 -13.78
CA GLN A 126 0.56 -6.03 -14.70
C GLN A 126 -0.58 -6.80 -14.02
N ILE A 127 -0.69 -6.74 -12.69
CA ILE A 127 -1.71 -7.48 -11.93
C ILE A 127 -3.13 -7.12 -12.35
N PRO A 128 -3.53 -5.84 -12.51
CA PRO A 128 -4.89 -5.52 -12.91
C PRO A 128 -5.28 -6.13 -14.27
N GLN A 129 -4.35 -6.19 -15.22
CA GLN A 129 -4.58 -6.80 -16.52
C GLN A 129 -4.76 -8.33 -16.42
N ALA A 130 -4.12 -8.96 -15.44
CA ALA A 130 -4.30 -10.40 -15.23
C ALA A 130 -5.63 -10.73 -14.54
N LEU A 131 -6.20 -9.79 -13.79
CA LEU A 131 -7.42 -9.98 -13.00
C LEU A 131 -8.70 -9.49 -13.71
N SER A 132 -8.59 -8.74 -14.81
CA SER A 132 -9.73 -8.21 -15.54
C SER A 132 -9.45 -8.16 -17.03
N LEU A 133 -10.47 -8.45 -17.85
CA LEU A 133 -10.41 -8.33 -19.31
C LEU A 133 -10.44 -6.86 -19.78
N ASP A 134 -11.01 -5.97 -18.98
CA ASP A 134 -11.07 -4.52 -19.20
C ASP A 134 -10.71 -3.79 -17.91
N PRO A 135 -9.43 -3.79 -17.52
CA PRO A 135 -9.00 -3.19 -16.27
C PRO A 135 -9.03 -1.67 -16.38
N GLN A 136 -10.04 -1.05 -15.80
CA GLN A 136 -10.09 0.40 -15.62
C GLN A 136 -9.17 0.83 -14.49
N ALA A 137 -7.88 0.52 -14.63
CA ALA A 137 -6.85 0.80 -13.65
C ALA A 137 -5.68 1.57 -14.26
N GLN A 138 -5.03 2.38 -13.45
CA GLN A 138 -3.76 3.00 -13.78
C GLN A 138 -2.67 2.48 -12.85
N CYS A 139 -1.50 2.18 -13.41
CA CYS A 139 -0.42 1.55 -12.69
C CYS A 139 0.88 2.32 -12.90
N TRP A 140 1.64 2.48 -11.80
CA TRP A 140 2.94 3.12 -11.81
C TRP A 140 3.93 2.30 -11.00
N ARG A 141 5.20 2.39 -11.38
CA ARG A 141 6.32 1.93 -10.58
C ARG A 141 7.25 3.10 -10.36
N VAL A 142 7.53 3.38 -9.09
CA VAL A 142 8.35 4.53 -8.67
C VAL A 142 9.48 4.06 -7.75
N SER A 143 10.64 4.65 -7.88
CA SER A 143 11.83 4.34 -7.08
C SER A 143 12.45 5.57 -6.42
N GLU A 144 12.00 6.76 -6.80
CA GLU A 144 12.49 8.03 -6.28
C GLU A 144 11.33 8.86 -5.72
N ALA A 145 11.63 9.68 -4.69
CA ALA A 145 10.63 10.50 -4.01
C ALA A 145 9.92 11.51 -4.94
N GLU A 146 10.67 12.10 -5.87
CA GLU A 146 10.12 13.05 -6.85
C GLU A 146 9.12 12.37 -7.79
N GLN A 147 9.44 11.15 -8.27
CA GLN A 147 8.51 10.36 -9.08
C GLN A 147 7.23 10.03 -8.32
N LEU A 148 7.36 9.70 -7.03
CA LEU A 148 6.20 9.43 -6.19
C LEU A 148 5.33 10.68 -6.04
N ALA A 149 5.92 11.85 -5.77
CA ALA A 149 5.18 13.10 -5.66
C ALA A 149 4.39 13.41 -6.93
N ASP A 150 5.02 13.29 -8.10
CA ASP A 150 4.37 13.48 -9.41
C ASP A 150 3.19 12.51 -9.64
N VAL A 151 3.33 11.27 -9.21
CA VAL A 151 2.27 10.26 -9.33
C VAL A 151 1.14 10.56 -8.35
N LEU A 152 1.45 10.94 -7.10
CA LEU A 152 0.45 11.28 -6.09
C LEU A 152 -0.40 12.48 -6.51
N GLU A 153 0.19 13.50 -7.14
CA GLU A 153 -0.54 14.62 -7.71
C GLU A 153 -1.51 14.17 -8.81
N LYS A 154 -1.06 13.30 -9.71
CA LYS A 154 -1.90 12.73 -10.77
C LYS A 154 -3.09 11.95 -10.22
N VAL A 155 -2.86 11.03 -9.26
CA VAL A 155 -3.91 10.17 -8.72
C VAL A 155 -4.85 10.90 -7.78
N ALA A 156 -4.45 12.06 -7.25
CA ALA A 156 -5.29 12.87 -6.37
C ALA A 156 -6.64 13.25 -6.98
N HIS A 157 -6.74 13.30 -8.32
CA HIS A 157 -7.93 13.68 -9.09
C HIS A 157 -8.49 12.53 -9.94
N HIS A 158 -8.01 11.31 -9.72
CA HIS A 158 -8.39 10.16 -10.54
C HIS A 158 -9.68 9.49 -10.05
N GLU A 159 -10.53 9.07 -11.01
CA GLU A 159 -11.76 8.31 -10.78
C GLU A 159 -11.61 6.83 -11.19
N ARG A 160 -10.40 6.29 -11.14
CA ARG A 160 -10.07 4.90 -11.47
C ARG A 160 -9.21 4.29 -10.39
N LEU A 161 -9.23 2.98 -10.29
CA LEU A 161 -8.30 2.25 -9.43
C LEU A 161 -6.86 2.63 -9.80
N SER A 162 -6.08 3.06 -8.81
CA SER A 162 -4.68 3.46 -8.96
C SER A 162 -3.80 2.51 -8.17
N LEU A 163 -2.87 1.81 -8.84
CA LEU A 163 -1.91 0.92 -8.20
C LEU A 163 -0.50 1.48 -8.41
N ILE A 164 0.15 1.81 -7.31
CA ILE A 164 1.48 2.42 -7.28
C ILE A 164 2.43 1.46 -6.59
N GLU A 165 3.34 0.85 -7.35
CA GLU A 165 4.46 0.08 -6.81
C GLU A 165 5.56 1.04 -6.38
N VAL A 166 5.80 1.15 -5.09
CA VAL A 166 6.85 1.98 -4.50
C VAL A 166 8.03 1.10 -4.15
N MET A 167 9.12 1.23 -4.91
CA MET A 167 10.35 0.47 -4.68
C MET A 167 11.13 1.07 -3.51
N LEU A 168 11.33 0.30 -2.45
CA LEU A 168 12.16 0.72 -1.32
C LEU A 168 13.62 0.34 -1.56
N ARG A 169 14.55 1.21 -1.12
CA ARG A 169 15.99 0.98 -1.28
C ARG A 169 16.47 -0.20 -0.43
N SER A 170 17.60 -0.79 -0.84
CA SER A 170 18.17 -1.96 -0.17
C SER A 170 18.61 -1.69 1.28
N GLU A 171 18.95 -0.44 1.62
CA GLU A 171 19.27 -0.03 2.98
C GLU A 171 18.04 -0.09 3.89
N GLU A 172 16.88 0.23 3.37
CA GLU A 172 15.59 0.16 4.08
C GLU A 172 15.11 -1.28 4.24
N ARG A 173 15.62 -2.20 3.41
CA ARG A 173 15.41 -3.65 3.57
C ARG A 173 16.15 -4.22 4.79
N ARG A 174 17.13 -3.46 5.33
CA ARG A 174 17.99 -3.86 6.45
C ARG A 174 17.63 -3.16 7.77
N VAL A 175 16.44 -2.57 7.89
CA VAL A 175 15.97 -1.94 9.13
C VAL A 175 15.96 -2.98 10.25
N GLY A 176 17.00 -2.97 11.06
CA GLY A 176 17.24 -3.90 12.18
C GLY A 176 18.69 -4.01 12.59
N LYS A 177 19.65 -3.49 11.81
CA LYS A 177 21.07 -3.51 12.20
C LYS A 177 21.55 -2.27 12.98
N GLU A 178 20.77 -1.20 13.04
CA GLU A 178 21.18 0.04 13.69
C GLU A 178 20.48 0.33 15.04
N CYS A 179 19.58 -0.52 15.49
CA CYS A 179 19.02 -0.47 16.84
C CYS A 179 19.71 -1.49 17.73
N ARG A 180 21.01 -1.27 18.03
CA ARG A 180 21.72 -1.88 19.15
C ARG A 180 22.46 -0.83 19.93
#